data_dcfe8531bde9a534b899b248bb1e74e3
#
_entry.id   dcfe8531bde9a534b899b248bb1e74e3
#
_cell.length_a   1.000
_cell.length_b   1.000
_cell.length_c   1.000
_cell.angle_alpha   90.00
_cell.angle_beta   90.00
_cell.angle_gamma   90.00
#
_symmetry.space_group_name_H-M   'P 1'
#
loop_
_entity.id
_entity.type
_entity.pdbx_description
1 polymer ?
#
loop_
_entity_poly.entity_id
_entity_poly.type
_entity_poly.pdbx_seq_one_letter_code
_entity_poly.pdbx_strand_id
1 'polypeptide(L)'
;ISGQDGAGKGETINVLYEWMDPRFISTLAFSTPSDEERERPTMWRYWRSLPPKGRVGIFAGSWYSEPIRERIEGELSLKELDARADQINRFEAMLVNEGAIVLKFWFHLTKEGQRKRLKALESDPRTAWRVTQWNWDRLKTYDQLQDVAGHLLRMTNTAWAPWVVVEGTDDRYRSLTVGQTLLKAIQQKLASTEAPR
;
A
#
# COMPACT_ATOMS: atom_id res chain seq x y z
N ILE A 1 -1.80 -1.03 1.03
CA ILE A 1 -0.49 -1.30 1.66
C ILE A 1 0.59 -1.10 0.61
N SER A 2 1.48 -0.15 0.83
CA SER A 2 2.62 0.19 -0.02
C SER A 2 3.90 0.26 0.81
N GLY A 3 5.07 0.46 0.18
CA GLY A 3 6.34 0.60 0.88
C GLY A 3 7.46 -0.23 0.29
N GLN A 4 8.60 -0.22 0.98
CA GLN A 4 9.83 -0.84 0.52
C GLN A 4 9.80 -2.37 0.51
N ASP A 5 10.64 -2.95 -0.32
CA ASP A 5 10.80 -4.39 -0.36
C ASP A 5 11.47 -4.90 0.92
N GLY A 6 11.02 -6.04 1.40
CA GLY A 6 11.48 -6.60 2.66
C GLY A 6 10.89 -5.95 3.92
N ALA A 7 10.10 -4.88 3.80
CA ALA A 7 9.52 -4.17 4.95
C ALA A 7 8.35 -4.92 5.65
N GLY A 8 8.09 -6.17 5.29
CA GLY A 8 7.12 -7.02 6.01
C GLY A 8 5.67 -6.86 5.60
N LYS A 9 5.39 -6.29 4.43
CA LYS A 9 4.01 -6.12 3.92
C LYS A 9 3.21 -7.43 3.92
N GLY A 10 3.75 -8.47 3.29
CA GLY A 10 3.10 -9.79 3.21
C GLY A 10 2.93 -10.47 4.56
N GLU A 11 3.92 -10.35 5.43
CA GLU A 11 3.85 -10.89 6.79
C GLU A 11 2.72 -10.22 7.59
N THR A 12 2.59 -8.90 7.49
CA THR A 12 1.48 -8.18 8.14
C THR A 12 0.11 -8.55 7.56
N ILE A 13 0.02 -8.75 6.25
CA ILE A 13 -1.23 -9.24 5.62
C ILE A 13 -1.61 -10.60 6.19
N ASN A 14 -0.66 -11.53 6.34
CA ASN A 14 -0.94 -12.84 6.94
C ASN A 14 -1.44 -12.71 8.39
N VAL A 15 -0.83 -11.84 9.19
CA VAL A 15 -1.30 -11.58 10.56
C VAL A 15 -2.73 -11.01 10.58
N LEU A 16 -3.09 -10.15 9.64
CA LEU A 16 -4.47 -9.66 9.52
C LEU A 16 -5.46 -10.79 9.19
N TYR A 17 -5.05 -11.78 8.37
CA TYR A 17 -5.87 -12.97 8.13
C TYR A 17 -6.01 -13.88 9.35
N GLU A 18 -5.05 -13.89 10.28
CA GLU A 18 -5.15 -14.61 11.55
C GLU A 18 -6.08 -13.91 12.53
N TRP A 19 -6.11 -12.58 12.54
CA TRP A 19 -6.88 -11.77 13.48
C TRP A 19 -8.32 -11.52 13.06
N MET A 20 -8.62 -11.65 11.78
CA MET A 20 -9.92 -11.32 11.21
C MET A 20 -10.50 -12.54 10.48
N ASP A 21 -11.81 -12.57 10.31
CA ASP A 21 -12.47 -13.63 9.55
C ASP A 21 -12.11 -13.54 8.05
N PRO A 22 -11.37 -14.52 7.50
CA PRO A 22 -10.91 -14.49 6.11
C PRO A 22 -12.05 -14.51 5.09
N ARG A 23 -13.25 -14.92 5.48
CA ARG A 23 -14.44 -14.89 4.61
C ARG A 23 -14.84 -13.46 4.20
N PHE A 24 -14.44 -12.46 5.00
CA PHE A 24 -14.75 -11.05 4.76
C PHE A 24 -13.58 -10.21 4.26
N ILE A 25 -12.44 -10.83 4.02
CA ILE A 25 -11.21 -10.17 3.55
C ILE A 25 -10.85 -10.69 2.16
N SER A 26 -10.42 -9.79 1.29
CA SER A 26 -9.82 -10.13 0.00
C SER A 26 -8.50 -9.39 -0.16
N THR A 27 -7.42 -10.10 -0.44
CA THR A 27 -6.14 -9.47 -0.84
C THR A 27 -6.04 -9.43 -2.34
N LEU A 28 -5.83 -8.23 -2.85
CA LEU A 28 -5.73 -7.89 -4.26
C LEU A 28 -4.29 -7.45 -4.54
N ALA A 29 -3.55 -8.28 -5.27
CA ALA A 29 -2.19 -7.98 -5.71
C ALA A 29 -2.22 -7.50 -7.16
N PHE A 30 -1.75 -6.28 -7.40
CA PHE A 30 -1.65 -5.70 -8.73
C PHE A 30 -0.19 -5.74 -9.20
N SER A 31 0.01 -6.34 -10.36
CA SER A 31 1.26 -6.33 -11.13
C SER A 31 1.16 -5.35 -12.29
N THR A 32 2.10 -5.43 -13.22
CA THR A 32 2.04 -4.68 -14.48
C THR A 32 0.69 -4.84 -15.16
N PRO A 33 0.07 -3.74 -15.65
CA PRO A 33 -1.22 -3.81 -16.32
C PRO A 33 -1.21 -4.74 -17.54
N SER A 34 -2.30 -5.50 -17.74
CA SER A 34 -2.53 -6.24 -18.96
C SER A 34 -2.83 -5.30 -20.12
N ASP A 35 -2.81 -5.82 -21.35
CA ASP A 35 -3.12 -5.02 -22.54
C ASP A 35 -4.56 -4.47 -22.47
N GLU A 36 -5.53 -5.28 -22.03
CA GLU A 36 -6.89 -4.79 -21.79
C GLU A 36 -6.94 -3.65 -20.77
N GLU A 37 -6.18 -3.77 -19.67
CA GLU A 37 -6.15 -2.75 -18.64
C GLU A 37 -5.51 -1.44 -19.10
N ARG A 38 -4.54 -1.51 -20.05
CA ARG A 38 -3.92 -0.31 -20.65
C ARG A 38 -4.87 0.44 -21.58
N GLU A 39 -5.80 -0.25 -22.22
CA GLU A 39 -6.83 0.35 -23.07
C GLU A 39 -7.96 1.01 -22.27
N ARG A 40 -8.00 0.82 -20.95
CA ARG A 40 -9.03 1.36 -20.04
C ARG A 40 -8.52 2.59 -19.26
N PRO A 41 -9.41 3.41 -18.71
CA PRO A 41 -9.01 4.48 -17.80
C PRO A 41 -8.18 3.95 -16.63
N THR A 42 -7.14 4.67 -16.22
CA THR A 42 -6.13 4.25 -15.24
C THR A 42 -6.71 3.64 -13.95
N MET A 43 -7.83 4.19 -13.44
CA MET A 43 -8.44 3.70 -12.20
C MET A 43 -9.38 2.51 -12.41
N TRP A 44 -9.66 2.11 -13.66
CA TRP A 44 -10.65 1.07 -13.98
C TRP A 44 -10.32 -0.29 -13.33
N ARG A 45 -9.05 -0.73 -13.37
CA ARG A 45 -8.61 -1.99 -12.78
C ARG A 45 -8.85 -2.07 -11.28
N TYR A 46 -8.67 -0.94 -10.59
CA TYR A 46 -8.90 -0.84 -9.16
C TYR A 46 -10.39 -0.76 -8.85
N TRP A 47 -11.14 0.01 -9.65
CA TRP A 47 -12.58 0.15 -9.50
C TRP A 47 -13.30 -1.20 -9.58
N ARG A 48 -13.03 -1.99 -10.62
CA ARG A 48 -13.67 -3.32 -10.79
C ARG A 48 -13.31 -4.32 -9.68
N SER A 49 -12.24 -4.07 -8.95
CA SER A 49 -11.71 -4.94 -7.90
C SER A 49 -12.12 -4.48 -6.50
N LEU A 50 -12.89 -3.41 -6.37
CA LEU A 50 -13.36 -2.95 -5.07
C LEU A 50 -14.25 -4.02 -4.40
N PRO A 51 -14.07 -4.27 -3.10
CA PRO A 51 -14.94 -5.19 -2.38
C PRO A 51 -16.34 -4.59 -2.21
N PRO A 52 -17.39 -5.40 -2.11
CA PRO A 52 -18.71 -4.92 -1.75
C PRO A 52 -18.75 -4.38 -0.32
N LYS A 53 -19.77 -3.59 0.01
CA LYS A 53 -20.00 -3.07 1.38
C LYS A 53 -19.98 -4.20 2.42
N GLY A 54 -19.36 -3.95 3.58
CA GLY A 54 -19.21 -4.94 4.65
C GLY A 54 -18.01 -5.89 4.45
N ARG A 55 -17.19 -5.67 3.45
CA ARG A 55 -15.98 -6.45 3.17
C ARG A 55 -14.73 -5.58 3.27
N VAL A 56 -13.59 -6.23 3.51
CA VAL A 56 -12.27 -5.60 3.56
C VAL A 56 -11.47 -5.97 2.31
N GLY A 57 -11.03 -4.98 1.56
CA GLY A 57 -10.07 -5.16 0.46
C GLY A 57 -8.67 -4.72 0.89
N ILE A 58 -7.70 -5.62 0.84
CA ILE A 58 -6.29 -5.30 1.06
C ILE A 58 -5.62 -5.18 -0.31
N PHE A 59 -5.28 -3.97 -0.70
CA PHE A 59 -4.58 -3.70 -1.96
C PHE A 59 -3.07 -3.76 -1.73
N ALA A 60 -2.45 -4.84 -2.19
CA ALA A 60 -1.00 -5.01 -2.22
C ALA A 60 -0.50 -4.59 -3.62
N GLY A 61 0.29 -3.50 -3.69
CA GLY A 61 0.54 -2.85 -4.97
C GLY A 61 -0.73 -2.16 -5.47
N SER A 62 -1.07 -1.06 -4.84
CA SER A 62 -2.27 -0.26 -5.12
C SER A 62 -2.01 0.77 -6.24
N TRP A 63 -2.95 1.67 -6.45
CA TRP A 63 -2.86 2.80 -7.39
C TRP A 63 -1.68 3.75 -7.16
N TYR A 64 -0.90 3.55 -6.09
CA TYR A 64 0.33 4.29 -5.80
C TYR A 64 1.58 3.66 -6.43
N SER A 65 1.57 2.35 -6.66
CA SER A 65 2.79 1.62 -7.05
C SER A 65 3.23 1.93 -8.46
N GLU A 66 2.28 2.04 -9.39
CA GLU A 66 2.57 2.30 -10.79
C GLU A 66 3.13 3.71 -11.04
N PRO A 67 2.53 4.80 -10.55
CA PRO A 67 3.10 6.14 -10.71
C PRO A 67 4.50 6.31 -10.10
N ILE A 68 4.75 5.63 -8.97
CA ILE A 68 6.08 5.63 -8.36
C ILE A 68 7.09 4.93 -9.26
N ARG A 69 6.75 3.75 -9.80
CA ARG A 69 7.60 3.00 -10.72
C ARG A 69 7.89 3.81 -11.98
N GLU A 70 6.86 4.27 -12.67
CA GLU A 70 6.95 5.04 -13.91
C GLU A 70 7.79 6.31 -13.73
N ARG A 71 7.68 6.97 -12.57
CA ARG A 71 8.50 8.16 -12.28
C ARG A 71 9.97 7.81 -12.05
N ILE A 72 10.29 6.69 -11.37
CA ILE A 72 11.66 6.22 -11.16
C ILE A 72 12.30 5.78 -12.48
N GLU A 73 11.53 5.15 -13.35
CA GLU A 73 11.96 4.68 -14.68
C GLU A 73 12.06 5.83 -15.71
N GLY A 74 11.63 7.05 -15.34
CA GLY A 74 11.70 8.22 -16.22
C GLY A 74 10.55 8.29 -17.23
N GLU A 75 9.54 7.47 -17.10
CA GLU A 75 8.35 7.43 -17.96
C GLU A 75 7.35 8.55 -17.63
N LEU A 76 7.38 9.08 -16.38
CA LEU A 76 6.55 10.20 -15.94
C LEU A 76 7.40 11.41 -15.57
N SER A 77 6.99 12.60 -16.02
CA SER A 77 7.48 13.88 -15.51
C SER A 77 6.90 14.15 -14.11
N LEU A 78 7.47 15.12 -13.38
CA LEU A 78 6.93 15.54 -12.08
C LEU A 78 5.49 16.08 -12.20
N LYS A 79 5.20 16.85 -13.26
CA LYS A 79 3.86 17.38 -13.54
C LYS A 79 2.83 16.27 -13.76
N GLU A 80 3.21 15.21 -14.43
CA GLU A 80 2.32 14.06 -14.65
C GLU A 80 2.12 13.26 -13.36
N LEU A 81 3.16 13.14 -12.53
CA LEU A 81 3.03 12.53 -11.20
C LEU A 81 2.05 13.33 -10.32
N ASP A 82 2.10 14.66 -10.34
CA ASP A 82 1.15 15.51 -9.63
C ASP A 82 -0.29 15.31 -10.14
N ALA A 83 -0.46 15.22 -11.46
CA ALA A 83 -1.76 14.91 -12.04
C ALA A 83 -2.30 13.52 -11.63
N ARG A 84 -1.41 12.54 -11.50
CA ARG A 84 -1.76 11.21 -10.93
C ARG A 84 -2.16 11.32 -9.46
N ALA A 85 -1.45 12.12 -8.65
CA ALA A 85 -1.81 12.38 -7.26
C ALA A 85 -3.23 12.96 -7.14
N ASP A 86 -3.58 13.92 -8.00
CA ASP A 86 -4.93 14.50 -8.04
C ASP A 86 -5.99 13.48 -8.44
N GLN A 87 -5.71 12.59 -9.39
CA GLN A 87 -6.62 11.51 -9.75
C GLN A 87 -6.85 10.55 -8.58
N ILE A 88 -5.78 10.19 -7.87
CA ILE A 88 -5.83 9.34 -6.68
C ILE A 88 -6.69 10.00 -5.59
N ASN A 89 -6.45 11.27 -5.29
CA ASN A 89 -7.22 12.01 -4.28
C ASN A 89 -8.71 12.04 -4.62
N ARG A 90 -9.08 12.25 -5.88
CA ARG A 90 -10.49 12.22 -6.32
C ARG A 90 -11.10 10.82 -6.19
N PHE A 91 -10.34 9.79 -6.55
CA PHE A 91 -10.78 8.40 -6.42
C PHE A 91 -11.01 8.02 -4.95
N GLU A 92 -10.08 8.34 -4.06
CA GLU A 92 -10.21 8.07 -2.62
C GLU A 92 -11.34 8.88 -1.98
N ALA A 93 -11.48 10.17 -2.34
CA ALA A 93 -12.57 11.01 -1.86
C ALA A 93 -13.95 10.43 -2.24
N MET A 94 -14.09 9.92 -3.46
CA MET A 94 -15.31 9.26 -3.90
C MET A 94 -15.61 8.02 -3.04
N LEU A 95 -14.61 7.17 -2.77
CA LEU A 95 -14.78 5.99 -1.91
C LEU A 95 -15.22 6.37 -0.50
N VAL A 96 -14.59 7.38 0.08
CA VAL A 96 -14.93 7.87 1.42
C VAL A 96 -16.33 8.47 1.47
N ASN A 97 -16.73 9.24 0.45
CA ASN A 97 -18.08 9.81 0.33
C ASN A 97 -19.16 8.73 0.22
N GLU A 98 -18.85 7.59 -0.40
CA GLU A 98 -19.71 6.40 -0.45
C GLU A 98 -19.69 5.57 0.84
N GLY A 99 -18.98 6.04 1.85
CA GLY A 99 -18.93 5.45 3.20
C GLY A 99 -17.84 4.43 3.42
N ALA A 100 -16.89 4.25 2.50
CA ALA A 100 -15.76 3.38 2.71
C ALA A 100 -14.78 3.98 3.75
N ILE A 101 -14.07 3.12 4.48
CA ILE A 101 -12.90 3.47 5.27
C ILE A 101 -11.68 3.22 4.37
N VAL A 102 -10.92 4.25 4.06
CA VAL A 102 -9.67 4.15 3.28
C VAL A 102 -8.50 4.31 4.22
N LEU A 103 -7.74 3.24 4.45
CA LEU A 103 -6.53 3.23 5.27
C LEU A 103 -5.31 3.04 4.39
N LYS A 104 -4.32 3.90 4.56
CA LYS A 104 -3.10 3.91 3.76
C LYS A 104 -1.89 3.67 4.64
N PHE A 105 -1.14 2.62 4.34
CA PHE A 105 0.06 2.24 5.08
C PHE A 105 1.28 2.27 4.16
N TRP A 106 2.29 3.02 4.57
CA TRP A 106 3.61 3.00 3.94
C TRP A 106 4.60 2.29 4.84
N PHE A 107 5.05 1.12 4.42
CA PHE A 107 6.04 0.33 5.16
C PHE A 107 7.45 0.81 4.84
N HIS A 108 8.11 1.32 5.86
CA HIS A 108 9.43 1.96 5.75
C HIS A 108 10.53 1.10 6.35
N LEU A 109 11.65 1.01 5.64
CA LEU A 109 12.94 0.56 6.14
C LEU A 109 13.99 1.58 5.75
N THR A 110 15.02 1.74 6.59
CA THR A 110 16.23 2.45 6.16
C THR A 110 16.94 1.64 5.06
N LYS A 111 17.77 2.28 4.25
CA LYS A 111 18.55 1.61 3.19
C LYS A 111 19.41 0.47 3.75
N GLU A 112 20.01 0.70 4.91
CA GLU A 112 20.78 -0.32 5.62
C GLU A 112 19.88 -1.43 6.17
N GLY A 113 18.73 -1.08 6.77
CA GLY A 113 17.74 -2.03 7.24
C GLY A 113 17.23 -2.93 6.13
N GLN A 114 16.91 -2.37 4.96
CA GLN A 114 16.48 -3.13 3.78
C GLN A 114 17.59 -4.09 3.31
N ARG A 115 18.83 -3.61 3.21
CA ARG A 115 19.98 -4.47 2.87
C ARG A 115 20.17 -5.63 3.84
N LYS A 116 20.11 -5.34 5.15
CA LYS A 116 20.21 -6.35 6.21
C LYS A 116 19.09 -7.39 6.10
N ARG A 117 17.87 -6.93 5.86
CA ARG A 117 16.71 -7.80 5.70
C ARG A 117 16.82 -8.71 4.48
N LEU A 118 17.22 -8.17 3.32
CA LEU A 118 17.41 -8.96 2.10
C LEU A 118 18.47 -10.05 2.30
N LYS A 119 19.62 -9.71 2.91
CA LYS A 119 20.67 -10.69 3.24
C LYS A 119 20.14 -11.79 4.18
N ALA A 120 19.39 -11.43 5.20
CA ALA A 120 18.84 -12.40 6.14
C ALA A 120 17.85 -13.36 5.44
N LEU A 121 16.97 -12.84 4.56
CA LEU A 121 16.05 -13.66 3.78
C LEU A 121 16.78 -14.58 2.80
N GLU A 122 17.85 -14.11 2.15
CA GLU A 122 18.62 -14.86 1.17
C GLU A 122 19.46 -15.97 1.84
N SER A 123 19.90 -15.77 3.08
CA SER A 123 20.69 -16.75 3.83
C SER A 123 19.87 -17.90 4.44
N ASP A 124 18.56 -17.76 4.58
CA ASP A 124 17.67 -18.83 5.08
C ASP A 124 17.09 -19.61 3.89
N PRO A 125 17.38 -20.92 3.73
CA PRO A 125 16.85 -21.74 2.63
C PRO A 125 15.33 -21.72 2.49
N ARG A 126 14.59 -21.47 3.58
CA ARG A 126 13.12 -21.40 3.58
C ARG A 126 12.59 -20.11 2.98
N THR A 127 13.40 -19.05 2.91
CA THR A 127 13.01 -17.72 2.45
C THR A 127 13.87 -17.20 1.29
N ALA A 128 14.95 -17.87 0.94
CA ALA A 128 15.89 -17.43 -0.11
C ALA A 128 15.20 -17.21 -1.46
N TRP A 129 14.21 -18.05 -1.80
CA TRP A 129 13.40 -17.92 -3.03
C TRP A 129 12.63 -16.60 -3.13
N ARG A 130 12.46 -15.87 -2.01
CA ARG A 130 11.76 -14.57 -1.96
C ARG A 130 12.66 -13.41 -2.39
N VAL A 131 13.98 -13.62 -2.46
CA VAL A 131 14.96 -12.60 -2.84
C VAL A 131 15.47 -12.89 -4.25
N THR A 132 15.26 -11.95 -5.13
CA THR A 132 15.69 -12.02 -6.52
C THR A 132 16.64 -10.87 -6.83
N GLN A 133 17.32 -10.93 -7.99
CA GLN A 133 18.15 -9.84 -8.47
C GLN A 133 17.38 -8.50 -8.53
N TRP A 134 16.10 -8.54 -8.85
CA TRP A 134 15.22 -7.38 -8.89
C TRP A 134 15.16 -6.63 -7.53
N ASN A 135 15.14 -7.35 -6.41
CA ASN A 135 15.15 -6.73 -5.08
C ASN A 135 16.45 -5.98 -4.80
N TRP A 136 17.60 -6.55 -5.25
CA TRP A 136 18.89 -5.90 -5.14
C TRP A 136 19.02 -4.69 -6.07
N ASP A 137 18.47 -4.74 -7.27
CA ASP A 137 18.46 -3.61 -8.19
C ASP A 137 17.57 -2.47 -7.65
N ARG A 138 16.44 -2.77 -7.06
CA ARG A 138 15.60 -1.77 -6.37
C ARG A 138 16.28 -1.13 -5.16
N LEU A 139 17.14 -1.85 -4.46
CA LEU A 139 17.93 -1.26 -3.39
C LEU A 139 18.93 -0.20 -3.93
N LYS A 140 19.38 -0.32 -5.17
CA LYS A 140 20.25 0.70 -5.81
C LYS A 140 19.49 2.01 -6.04
N THR A 141 18.19 1.94 -6.34
CA THR A 141 17.31 3.10 -6.56
C THR A 141 16.60 3.56 -5.28
N TYR A 142 17.08 3.14 -4.10
CA TYR A 142 16.46 3.44 -2.81
C TYR A 142 16.19 4.94 -2.62
N ASP A 143 17.19 5.77 -2.88
CA ASP A 143 17.10 7.23 -2.64
C ASP A 143 16.07 7.85 -3.59
N GLN A 144 16.04 7.44 -4.86
CA GLN A 144 15.01 7.86 -5.82
C GLN A 144 13.61 7.43 -5.38
N LEU A 145 13.49 6.20 -4.88
CA LEU A 145 12.21 5.71 -4.33
C LEU A 145 11.74 6.57 -3.16
N GLN A 146 12.66 6.96 -2.26
CA GLN A 146 12.32 7.82 -1.12
C GLN A 146 11.83 9.19 -1.57
N ASP A 147 12.50 9.81 -2.53
CA ASP A 147 12.13 11.13 -3.03
C ASP A 147 10.77 11.10 -3.73
N VAL A 148 10.59 10.16 -4.65
CA VAL A 148 9.33 10.03 -5.43
C VAL A 148 8.17 9.63 -4.53
N ALA A 149 8.34 8.61 -3.69
CA ALA A 149 7.31 8.18 -2.76
C ALA A 149 7.00 9.27 -1.74
N GLY A 150 8.02 9.92 -1.16
CA GLY A 150 7.83 11.01 -0.21
C GLY A 150 7.05 12.18 -0.82
N HIS A 151 7.29 12.52 -2.09
CA HIS A 151 6.52 13.52 -2.82
C HIS A 151 5.05 13.08 -2.96
N LEU A 152 4.81 11.88 -3.50
CA LEU A 152 3.47 11.36 -3.74
C LEU A 152 2.67 11.19 -2.42
N LEU A 153 3.32 10.71 -1.36
CA LEU A 153 2.68 10.58 -0.05
C LEU A 153 2.23 11.95 0.49
N ARG A 154 3.07 13.00 0.38
CA ARG A 154 2.68 14.36 0.80
C ARG A 154 1.50 14.89 0.00
N MET A 155 1.50 14.72 -1.33
CA MET A 155 0.42 15.18 -2.21
C MET A 155 -0.91 14.46 -1.96
N THR A 156 -0.85 13.26 -1.43
CA THR A 156 -2.05 12.42 -1.19
C THR A 156 -2.36 12.20 0.29
N ASN A 157 -1.70 12.92 1.21
CA ASN A 157 -1.99 12.85 2.64
C ASN A 157 -3.19 13.74 2.98
N THR A 158 -4.39 13.23 2.77
CA THR A 158 -5.64 13.95 2.97
C THR A 158 -6.23 13.71 4.37
N ALA A 159 -7.04 14.65 4.85
CA ALA A 159 -7.68 14.53 6.17
C ALA A 159 -8.63 13.31 6.28
N TRP A 160 -9.26 12.92 5.17
CA TRP A 160 -10.19 11.79 5.12
C TRP A 160 -9.53 10.43 4.88
N ALA A 161 -8.29 10.42 4.39
CA ALA A 161 -7.49 9.23 4.16
C ALA A 161 -5.99 9.54 4.39
N PRO A 162 -5.56 9.72 5.63
CA PRO A 162 -4.17 10.01 5.94
C PRO A 162 -3.27 8.80 5.74
N TRP A 163 -1.99 9.06 5.44
CA TRP A 163 -0.96 8.04 5.44
C TRP A 163 -0.49 7.70 6.85
N VAL A 164 -0.32 6.42 7.12
CA VAL A 164 0.36 5.90 8.29
C VAL A 164 1.70 5.31 7.83
N VAL A 165 2.79 5.94 8.24
CA VAL A 165 4.14 5.39 8.00
C VAL A 165 4.42 4.35 9.08
N VAL A 166 4.68 3.12 8.65
CA VAL A 166 4.90 1.97 9.53
C VAL A 166 6.37 1.59 9.46
N GLU A 167 7.06 1.65 10.59
CA GLU A 167 8.43 1.15 10.70
C GLU A 167 8.45 -0.37 10.49
N GLY A 168 9.31 -0.85 9.60
CA GLY A 168 9.29 -2.22 9.09
C GLY A 168 10.25 -3.20 9.76
N THR A 169 11.15 -2.73 10.66
CA THR A 169 12.22 -3.57 11.23
C THR A 169 11.66 -4.56 12.26
N ASP A 170 10.81 -4.10 13.16
CA ASP A 170 10.18 -4.92 14.20
C ASP A 170 8.81 -5.44 13.70
N ASP A 171 8.66 -6.75 13.66
CA ASP A 171 7.47 -7.43 13.14
C ASP A 171 6.25 -7.25 14.08
N ARG A 172 6.46 -7.23 15.39
CA ARG A 172 5.40 -7.05 16.39
C ARG A 172 4.89 -5.62 16.38
N TYR A 173 5.81 -4.66 16.41
CA TYR A 173 5.45 -3.23 16.33
C TYR A 173 4.68 -2.93 15.05
N ARG A 174 5.15 -3.43 13.91
CA ARG A 174 4.53 -3.27 12.60
C ARG A 174 3.10 -3.82 12.57
N SER A 175 2.93 -5.07 13.00
CA SER A 175 1.63 -5.73 13.01
C SER A 175 0.66 -5.06 13.98
N LEU A 176 1.13 -4.69 15.18
CA LEU A 176 0.33 -3.98 16.17
C LEU A 176 -0.11 -2.59 15.68
N THR A 177 0.79 -1.82 15.06
CA THR A 177 0.48 -0.50 14.52
C THR A 177 -0.63 -0.58 13.47
N VAL A 178 -0.55 -1.54 12.54
CA VAL A 178 -1.57 -1.73 11.51
C VAL A 178 -2.89 -2.21 12.12
N GLY A 179 -2.85 -3.20 13.01
CA GLY A 179 -4.04 -3.74 13.66
C GLY A 179 -4.77 -2.71 14.52
N GLN A 180 -4.05 -1.92 15.32
CA GLN A 180 -4.65 -0.86 16.14
C GLN A 180 -5.26 0.26 15.27
N THR A 181 -4.59 0.64 14.19
CA THR A 181 -5.11 1.64 13.25
C THR A 181 -6.40 1.17 12.61
N LEU A 182 -6.44 -0.08 12.15
CA LEU A 182 -7.63 -0.70 11.57
C LEU A 182 -8.78 -0.78 12.60
N LEU A 183 -8.51 -1.29 13.79
CA LEU A 183 -9.50 -1.41 14.86
C LEU A 183 -10.11 -0.06 15.21
N LYS A 184 -9.27 0.97 15.42
CA LYS A 184 -9.72 2.33 15.73
C LYS A 184 -10.60 2.91 14.64
N ALA A 185 -10.22 2.73 13.37
CA ALA A 185 -11.00 3.24 12.25
C ALA A 185 -12.39 2.55 12.13
N ILE A 186 -12.45 1.24 12.36
CA ILE A 186 -13.72 0.49 12.39
C ILE A 186 -14.59 0.97 13.56
N GLN A 187 -14.04 1.09 14.77
CA GLN A 187 -14.78 1.57 15.94
C GLN A 187 -15.34 2.97 15.74
N GLN A 188 -14.55 3.90 15.18
CA GLN A 188 -15.00 5.25 14.87
C GLN A 188 -16.15 5.26 13.86
N LYS A 189 -16.07 4.42 12.83
CA LYS A 189 -17.14 4.30 11.83
C LYS A 189 -18.43 3.76 12.41
N LEU A 190 -18.36 2.72 13.23
CA LEU A 190 -19.54 2.14 13.90
C LEU A 190 -20.19 3.18 14.83
N ALA A 191 -19.41 3.85 15.66
CA ALA A 191 -19.94 4.90 16.57
C ALA A 191 -20.62 6.04 15.79
N SER A 192 -20.10 6.43 14.62
CA SER A 192 -20.73 7.47 13.78
C SER A 192 -22.01 7.00 13.07
N THR A 193 -22.20 5.70 12.93
CA THR A 193 -23.40 5.12 12.29
C THR A 193 -24.53 4.90 13.31
N GLU A 194 -24.20 4.67 14.57
CA GLU A 194 -25.15 4.46 15.67
C GLU A 194 -25.65 5.76 16.29
N ALA A 195 -25.02 6.91 16.03
CA ALA A 195 -25.50 8.21 16.50
C ALA A 195 -26.85 8.51 15.81
N PRO A 196 -27.94 8.76 16.57
CA PRO A 196 -29.24 9.09 16.00
C PRO A 196 -29.13 10.38 15.17
N ARG A 197 -29.73 10.37 13.96
CA ARG A 197 -29.87 11.54 13.09
C ARG A 197 -30.83 12.56 13.70
#